data_1ef4a45bd34bdc60b622c81865377cd7
#
_entry.id   1ef4a45bd34bdc60b622c81865377cd7
#
_cell.length_a   1.000
_cell.length_b   1.000
_cell.length_c   1.000
_cell.angle_alpha   90.00
_cell.angle_beta   90.00
_cell.angle_gamma   90.00
#
_symmetry.space_group_name_H-M   'P 1'
#
loop_
_entity.id
_entity.type
_entity.pdbx_description
1 polymer ?
#
loop_
_entity_poly.entity_id
_entity_poly.type
_entity_poly.pdbx_seq_one_letter_code
_entity_poly.pdbx_strand_id
1 'polypeptide(L)'
;MRVVAGTARGTVLKTPEGMLTRPTADRVKEAVFSILHFDVEGAVVLDLFGGTGQLGIEALSRGAKKAVFVDQQPKACELIRENLRRTRFTNQATVVRGDYLEYLKRTKEKFDIIILDPPYAEIFLETALNCIAEIDILRDNGIIVTERPIEKALEVSMPGFSRSRDDKDGKTLITLYRRESDGDDV
;
A
#
# COMPACT_ATOMS: atom_id res chain seq x y z
N MET A 1 -17.41 -2.03 -2.24
CA MET A 1 -16.04 -1.55 -2.55
C MET A 1 -15.86 -1.52 -4.07
N ARG A 2 -15.26 -0.48 -4.63
CA ARG A 2 -15.10 -0.31 -6.09
C ARG A 2 -13.80 0.40 -6.40
N VAL A 3 -13.33 0.30 -7.63
CA VAL A 3 -12.25 1.13 -8.16
C VAL A 3 -12.78 2.56 -8.37
N VAL A 4 -12.08 3.55 -7.81
CA VAL A 4 -12.59 4.94 -7.74
C VAL A 4 -12.17 5.75 -8.96
N ALA A 5 -10.96 5.54 -9.47
CA ALA A 5 -10.44 6.29 -10.61
C ALA A 5 -9.62 5.41 -11.57
N GLY A 6 -9.16 6.00 -12.66
CA GLY A 6 -8.32 5.36 -13.66
C GLY A 6 -9.07 4.47 -14.65
N THR A 7 -8.33 3.57 -15.31
CA THR A 7 -8.83 2.76 -16.43
C THR A 7 -9.88 1.71 -16.06
N ALA A 8 -9.89 1.25 -14.78
CA ALA A 8 -10.88 0.31 -14.26
C ALA A 8 -11.95 0.97 -13.39
N ARG A 9 -12.09 2.32 -13.44
CA ARG A 9 -13.06 3.07 -12.64
C ARG A 9 -14.45 2.45 -12.70
N GLY A 10 -15.09 2.34 -11.51
CA GLY A 10 -16.45 1.81 -11.36
C GLY A 10 -16.52 0.29 -11.24
N THR A 11 -15.43 -0.44 -11.51
CA THR A 11 -15.41 -1.89 -11.35
C THR A 11 -15.63 -2.27 -9.87
N VAL A 12 -16.65 -3.08 -9.62
CA VAL A 12 -16.96 -3.56 -8.26
C VAL A 12 -15.98 -4.68 -7.89
N LEU A 13 -15.26 -4.48 -6.80
CA LEU A 13 -14.37 -5.48 -6.22
C LEU A 13 -15.14 -6.42 -5.30
N LYS A 14 -14.81 -7.70 -5.38
CA LYS A 14 -15.32 -8.71 -4.46
C LYS A 14 -14.73 -8.51 -3.07
N THR A 15 -15.52 -8.68 -2.05
CA THR A 15 -15.16 -8.58 -0.63
C THR A 15 -15.50 -9.85 0.11
N PRO A 16 -14.87 -10.15 1.26
CA PRO A 16 -15.27 -11.27 2.11
C PRO A 16 -16.76 -11.19 2.48
N GLU A 17 -17.41 -12.33 2.66
CA GLU A 17 -18.79 -12.40 3.13
C GLU A 17 -18.93 -11.72 4.50
N GLY A 18 -19.98 -10.93 4.68
CA GLY A 18 -20.25 -10.18 5.93
C GLY A 18 -19.48 -8.87 6.07
N MET A 19 -18.56 -8.54 5.18
CA MET A 19 -17.90 -7.26 5.18
C MET A 19 -18.77 -6.23 4.45
N LEU A 20 -19.45 -5.38 5.21
CA LEU A 20 -20.14 -4.22 4.65
C LEU A 20 -19.12 -3.29 4.00
N THR A 21 -19.27 -3.03 2.71
CA THR A 21 -18.51 -2.00 2.01
C THR A 21 -18.86 -0.64 2.62
N ARG A 22 -17.95 -0.11 3.43
CA ARG A 22 -18.15 1.20 4.05
C ARG A 22 -17.80 2.30 3.05
N PRO A 23 -18.63 3.36 2.92
CA PRO A 23 -18.24 4.57 2.18
C PRO A 23 -16.91 5.17 2.67
N THR A 24 -16.54 4.95 3.94
CA THR A 24 -15.28 5.34 4.55
C THR A 24 -14.07 4.75 3.82
N ALA A 25 -14.12 3.48 3.39
CA ALA A 25 -13.01 2.85 2.68
C ALA A 25 -12.74 3.49 1.31
N ASP A 26 -13.78 3.92 0.60
CA ASP A 26 -13.61 4.61 -0.69
C ASP A 26 -13.03 6.03 -0.47
N ARG A 27 -13.42 6.74 0.61
CA ARG A 27 -12.87 8.06 0.98
C ARG A 27 -11.40 8.00 1.34
N VAL A 28 -11.01 7.08 2.22
CA VAL A 28 -9.62 6.90 2.63
C VAL A 28 -8.75 6.59 1.40
N LYS A 29 -9.23 5.72 0.52
CA LYS A 29 -8.56 5.42 -0.74
C LYS A 29 -8.42 6.65 -1.63
N GLU A 30 -9.46 7.48 -1.75
CA GLU A 30 -9.39 8.76 -2.46
C GLU A 30 -8.35 9.70 -1.84
N ALA A 31 -8.29 9.79 -0.51
CA ALA A 31 -7.31 10.61 0.20
C ALA A 31 -5.88 10.13 -0.08
N VAL A 32 -5.60 8.83 0.07
CA VAL A 32 -4.30 8.22 -0.25
C VAL A 32 -3.88 8.58 -1.67
N PHE A 33 -4.73 8.34 -2.66
CA PHE A 33 -4.36 8.56 -4.06
C PHE A 33 -4.43 10.03 -4.52
N SER A 34 -5.10 10.91 -3.78
CA SER A 34 -4.94 12.36 -3.97
C SER A 34 -3.55 12.83 -3.60
N ILE A 35 -2.99 12.27 -2.53
CA ILE A 35 -1.64 12.59 -2.07
C ILE A 35 -0.59 12.04 -3.05
N LEU A 36 -0.81 10.80 -3.53
CA LEU A 36 0.09 10.10 -4.45
C LEU A 36 -0.10 10.48 -5.93
N HIS A 37 -0.90 11.49 -6.24
CA HIS A 37 -1.37 11.76 -7.60
C HIS A 37 -0.27 11.79 -8.66
N PHE A 38 0.86 12.38 -8.36
CA PHE A 38 1.99 12.49 -9.29
C PHE A 38 3.00 11.34 -9.20
N ASP A 39 2.87 10.46 -8.21
CA ASP A 39 3.85 9.42 -7.91
C ASP A 39 3.40 8.03 -8.44
N VAL A 40 2.12 7.88 -8.83
CA VAL A 40 1.54 6.57 -9.16
C VAL A 40 1.84 6.12 -10.59
N GLU A 41 1.83 7.05 -11.56
CA GLU A 41 2.00 6.68 -12.97
C GLU A 41 3.38 6.07 -13.23
N GLY A 42 3.40 4.88 -13.80
CA GLY A 42 4.62 4.12 -14.07
C GLY A 42 5.26 3.46 -12.85
N ALA A 43 4.73 3.66 -11.64
CA ALA A 43 5.29 3.15 -10.40
C ALA A 43 5.22 1.63 -10.28
N VAL A 44 6.21 1.05 -9.59
CA VAL A 44 6.16 -0.32 -9.06
C VAL A 44 5.71 -0.24 -7.60
N VAL A 45 4.57 -0.83 -7.31
CA VAL A 45 3.86 -0.70 -6.03
C VAL A 45 3.93 -2.01 -5.24
N LEU A 46 4.18 -1.93 -3.94
CA LEU A 46 4.03 -3.04 -3.00
C LEU A 46 2.82 -2.76 -2.09
N ASP A 47 1.84 -3.65 -2.11
CA ASP A 47 0.73 -3.71 -1.17
C ASP A 47 1.02 -4.84 -0.17
N LEU A 48 1.62 -4.50 0.97
CA LEU A 48 2.24 -5.47 1.89
C LEU A 48 1.22 -6.24 2.73
N PHE A 49 0.00 -5.72 2.85
CA PHE A 49 -1.12 -6.36 3.54
C PHE A 49 -2.34 -6.37 2.63
N GLY A 50 -2.25 -7.14 1.55
CA GLY A 50 -3.12 -7.04 0.37
C GLY A 50 -4.62 -7.11 0.62
N GLY A 51 -5.08 -7.96 1.55
CA GLY A 51 -6.50 -8.09 1.90
C GLY A 51 -7.40 -8.39 0.69
N THR A 52 -8.15 -7.38 0.24
CA THR A 52 -8.97 -7.47 -0.97
C THR A 52 -8.22 -7.06 -2.24
N GLY A 53 -7.02 -6.52 -2.10
CA GLY A 53 -6.22 -5.93 -3.17
C GLY A 53 -6.64 -4.53 -3.58
N GLN A 54 -7.51 -3.88 -2.81
CA GLN A 54 -8.13 -2.61 -3.24
C GLN A 54 -7.14 -1.48 -3.50
N LEU A 55 -6.08 -1.35 -2.69
CA LEU A 55 -5.11 -0.27 -2.82
C LEU A 55 -4.15 -0.52 -4.00
N GLY A 56 -3.58 -1.71 -4.10
CA GLY A 56 -2.74 -2.06 -5.24
C GLY A 56 -3.50 -2.06 -6.57
N ILE A 57 -4.76 -2.51 -6.60
CA ILE A 57 -5.62 -2.44 -7.80
C ILE A 57 -5.97 -1.00 -8.17
N GLU A 58 -6.24 -0.13 -7.19
CA GLU A 58 -6.45 1.30 -7.44
C GLU A 58 -5.20 1.94 -8.05
N ALA A 59 -3.99 1.60 -7.54
CA ALA A 59 -2.73 2.05 -8.11
C ALA A 59 -2.59 1.62 -9.59
N LEU A 60 -2.84 0.34 -9.90
CA LEU A 60 -2.83 -0.15 -11.29
C LEU A 60 -3.82 0.58 -12.17
N SER A 61 -5.03 0.83 -11.68
CA SER A 61 -6.06 1.58 -12.41
C SER A 61 -5.64 3.02 -12.72
N ARG A 62 -4.82 3.62 -11.88
CA ARG A 62 -4.28 4.98 -12.04
C ARG A 62 -2.95 5.04 -12.80
N GLY A 63 -2.51 3.94 -13.39
CA GLY A 63 -1.35 3.91 -14.26
C GLY A 63 -0.07 3.35 -13.64
N ALA A 64 -0.10 2.74 -12.45
CA ALA A 64 1.06 2.02 -11.95
C ALA A 64 1.48 0.92 -12.94
N LYS A 65 2.79 0.77 -13.13
CA LYS A 65 3.36 -0.22 -14.05
C LYS A 65 3.15 -1.64 -13.57
N LYS A 66 3.29 -1.84 -12.27
CA LYS A 66 3.21 -3.16 -11.63
C LYS A 66 2.76 -3.03 -10.18
N ALA A 67 2.01 -3.99 -9.67
CA ALA A 67 1.74 -4.12 -8.25
C ALA A 67 2.09 -5.53 -7.74
N VAL A 68 2.72 -5.58 -6.58
CA VAL A 68 2.96 -6.82 -5.83
C VAL A 68 2.09 -6.79 -4.60
N PHE A 69 1.31 -7.85 -4.40
CA PHE A 69 0.43 -8.03 -3.27
C PHE A 69 0.97 -9.13 -2.37
N VAL A 70 1.10 -8.87 -1.10
CA VAL A 70 1.52 -9.86 -0.11
C VAL A 70 0.40 -10.04 0.92
N ASP A 71 0.00 -11.27 1.16
CA ASP A 71 -0.92 -11.61 2.24
C ASP A 71 -0.66 -13.04 2.72
N GLN A 72 -0.74 -13.27 4.02
CA GLN A 72 -0.54 -14.61 4.58
C GLN A 72 -1.79 -15.50 4.43
N GLN A 73 -2.98 -14.90 4.28
CA GLN A 73 -4.23 -15.63 4.22
C GLN A 73 -4.50 -16.18 2.80
N PRO A 74 -4.66 -17.51 2.64
CA PRO A 74 -4.98 -18.09 1.33
C PRO A 74 -6.23 -17.48 0.68
N LYS A 75 -7.28 -17.25 1.49
CA LYS A 75 -8.55 -16.65 1.02
C LYS A 75 -8.36 -15.21 0.53
N ALA A 76 -7.49 -14.41 1.18
CA ALA A 76 -7.16 -13.06 0.72
C ALA A 76 -6.43 -13.13 -0.64
N CYS A 77 -5.45 -14.00 -0.78
CA CYS A 77 -4.74 -14.18 -2.05
C CYS A 77 -5.67 -14.62 -3.19
N GLU A 78 -6.63 -15.51 -2.94
CA GLU A 78 -7.65 -15.91 -3.93
C GLU A 78 -8.54 -14.73 -4.31
N LEU A 79 -8.96 -13.94 -3.32
CA LEU A 79 -9.78 -12.76 -3.52
C LEU A 79 -9.07 -11.69 -4.34
N ILE A 80 -7.78 -11.43 -4.04
CA ILE A 80 -6.95 -10.51 -4.83
C ILE A 80 -6.89 -10.98 -6.29
N ARG A 81 -6.61 -12.27 -6.54
CA ARG A 81 -6.56 -12.82 -7.91
C ARG A 81 -7.90 -12.69 -8.64
N GLU A 82 -9.01 -12.90 -7.94
CA GLU A 82 -10.36 -12.69 -8.50
C GLU A 82 -10.58 -11.22 -8.88
N ASN A 83 -10.21 -10.29 -8.00
CA ASN A 83 -10.34 -8.86 -8.27
C ASN A 83 -9.42 -8.39 -9.41
N LEU A 84 -8.22 -8.94 -9.51
CA LEU A 84 -7.31 -8.69 -10.64
C LEU A 84 -7.89 -9.17 -11.97
N ARG A 85 -8.57 -10.32 -12.00
CA ARG A 85 -9.28 -10.79 -13.22
C ARG A 85 -10.42 -9.83 -13.59
N ARG A 86 -11.23 -9.39 -12.61
CA ARG A 86 -12.34 -8.45 -12.83
C ARG A 86 -11.88 -7.11 -13.41
N THR A 87 -10.75 -6.63 -12.96
CA THR A 87 -10.15 -5.36 -13.39
C THR A 87 -9.22 -5.50 -14.60
N ARG A 88 -8.92 -6.73 -15.05
CA ARG A 88 -8.02 -7.07 -16.16
C ARG A 88 -6.56 -6.71 -15.92
N PHE A 89 -6.13 -6.67 -14.66
CA PHE A 89 -4.73 -6.35 -14.28
C PHE A 89 -3.87 -7.58 -13.96
N THR A 90 -4.31 -8.77 -14.29
CA THR A 90 -3.59 -10.03 -13.98
C THR A 90 -2.13 -10.02 -14.46
N ASN A 91 -1.86 -9.45 -15.64
CA ASN A 91 -0.51 -9.42 -16.23
C ASN A 91 0.41 -8.35 -15.61
N GLN A 92 -0.15 -7.40 -14.85
CA GLN A 92 0.60 -6.32 -14.18
C GLN A 92 0.75 -6.58 -12.68
N ALA A 93 0.35 -7.75 -12.21
CA ALA A 93 0.28 -8.07 -10.80
C ALA A 93 1.00 -9.35 -10.44
N THR A 94 1.61 -9.37 -9.27
CA THR A 94 2.14 -10.56 -8.61
C THR A 94 1.47 -10.73 -7.26
N VAL A 95 0.91 -11.90 -6.97
CA VAL A 95 0.28 -12.20 -5.68
C VAL A 95 1.10 -13.25 -4.94
N VAL A 96 1.69 -12.86 -3.83
CA VAL A 96 2.55 -13.68 -2.98
C VAL A 96 1.79 -14.06 -1.72
N ARG A 97 1.64 -15.37 -1.47
CA ARG A 97 1.13 -15.86 -0.20
C ARG A 97 2.29 -16.10 0.75
N GLY A 98 2.33 -15.37 1.85
CA GLY A 98 3.38 -15.53 2.84
C GLY A 98 3.32 -14.48 3.95
N ASP A 99 4.19 -14.67 4.91
CA ASP A 99 4.43 -13.68 5.95
C ASP A 99 5.13 -12.44 5.37
N TYR A 100 4.70 -11.26 5.80
CA TYR A 100 5.21 -9.98 5.28
C TYR A 100 6.69 -9.75 5.59
N LEU A 101 7.17 -10.17 6.79
CA LEU A 101 8.58 -10.03 7.15
C LEU A 101 9.47 -11.00 6.36
N GLU A 102 9.00 -12.23 6.14
CA GLU A 102 9.72 -13.18 5.29
C GLU A 102 9.81 -12.67 3.85
N TYR A 103 8.74 -12.07 3.34
CA TYR A 103 8.75 -11.46 2.02
C TYR A 103 9.75 -10.31 1.95
N LEU A 104 9.70 -9.36 2.89
CA LEU A 104 10.61 -8.21 2.94
C LEU A 104 12.08 -8.65 2.97
N LYS A 105 12.43 -9.65 3.78
CA LYS A 105 13.81 -10.15 3.91
C LYS A 105 14.33 -10.89 2.66
N ARG A 106 13.44 -11.39 1.82
CA ARG A 106 13.81 -12.22 0.64
C ARG A 106 13.70 -11.48 -0.69
N THR A 107 12.85 -10.49 -0.78
CA THR A 107 12.63 -9.77 -2.04
C THR A 107 13.91 -9.05 -2.50
N LYS A 108 14.15 -9.09 -3.81
CA LYS A 108 15.17 -8.29 -4.50
C LYS A 108 14.55 -7.18 -5.34
N GLU A 109 13.23 -7.13 -5.38
CA GLU A 109 12.50 -6.12 -6.11
C GLU A 109 12.54 -4.78 -5.37
N LYS A 110 12.71 -3.69 -6.11
CA LYS A 110 12.66 -2.33 -5.57
C LYS A 110 11.34 -1.67 -5.98
N PHE A 111 10.77 -0.92 -5.07
CA PHE A 111 9.47 -0.30 -5.20
C PHE A 111 9.57 1.22 -5.21
N ASP A 112 8.69 1.85 -5.95
CA ASP A 112 8.49 3.30 -5.93
C ASP A 112 7.52 3.69 -4.82
N ILE A 113 6.51 2.82 -4.55
CA ILE A 113 5.52 3.03 -3.51
C ILE A 113 5.35 1.74 -2.71
N ILE A 114 5.40 1.86 -1.37
CA ILE A 114 5.07 0.77 -0.45
C ILE A 114 3.85 1.19 0.36
N ILE A 115 2.78 0.40 0.32
CA ILE A 115 1.54 0.63 1.04
C ILE A 115 1.43 -0.34 2.22
N LEU A 116 1.20 0.20 3.41
CA LEU A 116 1.08 -0.52 4.67
C LEU A 116 -0.28 -0.21 5.30
N ASP A 117 -1.25 -1.11 5.11
CA ASP A 117 -2.58 -1.07 5.72
C ASP A 117 -2.89 -2.38 6.46
N PRO A 118 -2.18 -2.67 7.57
CA PRO A 118 -2.36 -3.92 8.30
C PRO A 118 -3.63 -3.93 9.15
N PRO A 119 -4.22 -5.11 9.41
CA PRO A 119 -5.45 -5.25 10.21
C PRO A 119 -5.26 -4.82 11.68
N TYR A 120 -4.03 -4.88 12.19
CA TYR A 120 -3.64 -4.48 13.55
C TYR A 120 -2.45 -3.53 13.45
N ALA A 121 -2.75 -2.27 13.14
CA ALA A 121 -1.75 -1.28 12.76
C ALA A 121 -0.57 -1.11 13.74
N GLU A 122 -0.80 -1.18 15.04
CA GLU A 122 0.22 -0.90 16.05
C GLU A 122 1.42 -1.83 15.96
N ILE A 123 1.18 -3.13 15.93
CA ILE A 123 2.24 -4.14 15.99
C ILE A 123 2.91 -4.31 14.61
N PHE A 124 2.10 -4.39 13.56
CA PHE A 124 2.61 -4.71 12.23
C PHE A 124 3.29 -3.51 11.55
N LEU A 125 2.79 -2.28 11.76
CA LEU A 125 3.37 -1.09 11.14
C LEU A 125 4.78 -0.81 11.65
N GLU A 126 4.97 -0.80 12.98
CA GLU A 126 6.28 -0.55 13.58
C GLU A 126 7.31 -1.56 13.08
N THR A 127 6.96 -2.85 13.14
CA THR A 127 7.87 -3.92 12.70
C THR A 127 8.17 -3.85 11.20
N ALA A 128 7.15 -3.57 10.36
CA ALA A 128 7.35 -3.43 8.92
C ALA A 128 8.23 -2.23 8.57
N LEU A 129 7.98 -1.07 9.19
CA LEU A 129 8.75 0.15 8.95
C LEU A 129 10.20 0.00 9.38
N ASN A 130 10.46 -0.58 10.56
CA ASN A 130 11.82 -0.87 11.01
C ASN A 130 12.55 -1.81 10.04
N CYS A 131 11.88 -2.88 9.61
CA CYS A 131 12.46 -3.79 8.63
C CYS A 131 12.75 -3.08 7.29
N ILE A 132 11.84 -2.24 6.78
CA ILE A 132 12.03 -1.49 5.54
C ILE A 132 13.19 -0.50 5.66
N ALA A 133 13.37 0.13 6.83
CA ALA A 133 14.49 1.06 7.07
C ALA A 133 15.87 0.36 7.02
N GLU A 134 15.91 -0.93 7.38
CA GLU A 134 17.15 -1.72 7.38
C GLU A 134 17.50 -2.32 6.00
N ILE A 135 16.53 -2.41 5.10
CA ILE A 135 16.68 -3.06 3.80
C ILE A 135 16.49 -2.06 2.65
N ASP A 136 17.26 -2.24 1.59
CA ASP A 136 17.22 -1.33 0.44
C ASP A 136 16.20 -1.80 -0.62
N ILE A 137 14.89 -1.70 -0.30
CA ILE A 137 13.80 -2.07 -1.22
C ILE A 137 12.99 -0.87 -1.73
N LEU A 138 13.17 0.31 -1.17
CA LEU A 138 12.55 1.54 -1.67
C LEU A 138 13.51 2.26 -2.59
N ARG A 139 13.04 2.65 -3.77
CA ARG A 139 13.83 3.45 -4.73
C ARG A 139 14.08 4.86 -4.20
N ASP A 140 15.08 5.54 -4.79
CA ASP A 140 15.30 6.95 -4.54
C ASP A 140 14.02 7.73 -4.88
N ASN A 141 13.65 8.70 -4.03
CA ASN A 141 12.38 9.42 -4.07
C ASN A 141 11.12 8.55 -3.85
N GLY A 142 11.28 7.29 -3.48
CA GLY A 142 10.17 6.40 -3.19
C GLY A 142 9.39 6.83 -1.93
N ILE A 143 8.15 6.33 -1.84
CA ILE A 143 7.21 6.71 -0.80
C ILE A 143 6.73 5.47 -0.05
N ILE A 144 6.69 5.56 1.27
CA ILE A 144 5.95 4.61 2.10
C ILE A 144 4.68 5.31 2.58
N VAL A 145 3.54 4.67 2.37
CA VAL A 145 2.24 5.14 2.86
C VAL A 145 1.75 4.19 3.93
N THR A 146 1.41 4.72 5.09
CA THR A 146 0.81 3.94 6.18
C THR A 146 -0.61 4.41 6.45
N GLU A 147 -1.49 3.47 6.75
CA GLU A 147 -2.86 3.72 7.21
C GLU A 147 -3.02 3.15 8.62
N ARG A 148 -3.54 3.96 9.54
CA ARG A 148 -3.78 3.56 10.93
C ARG A 148 -4.90 4.35 11.59
N PRO A 149 -5.51 3.82 12.68
CA PRO A 149 -6.42 4.59 13.52
C PRO A 149 -5.69 5.79 14.13
N ILE A 150 -6.35 6.96 14.17
CA ILE A 150 -5.78 8.21 14.68
C ILE A 150 -5.43 8.14 16.17
N GLU A 151 -6.16 7.31 16.93
CA GLU A 151 -5.99 7.12 18.37
C GLU A 151 -4.72 6.34 18.71
N LYS A 152 -4.10 5.70 17.70
CA LYS A 152 -2.94 4.85 17.85
C LYS A 152 -1.67 5.63 17.53
N ALA A 153 -0.90 5.96 18.56
CA ALA A 153 0.42 6.55 18.35
C ALA A 153 1.33 5.55 17.63
N LEU A 154 2.14 6.04 16.72
CA LEU A 154 3.18 5.27 16.05
C LEU A 154 4.49 6.05 16.21
N GLU A 155 5.33 5.59 17.13
CA GLU A 155 6.65 6.14 17.36
C GLU A 155 7.68 5.22 16.72
N VAL A 156 8.04 5.52 15.48
CA VAL A 156 9.05 4.76 14.73
C VAL A 156 10.18 5.70 14.35
N SER A 157 11.39 5.30 14.69
CA SER A 157 12.60 5.94 14.18
C SER A 157 13.00 5.21 12.90
N MET A 158 12.98 5.93 11.77
CA MET A 158 13.39 5.40 10.48
C MET A 158 14.60 6.21 9.97
N PRO A 159 15.82 5.82 10.33
CA PRO A 159 17.03 6.49 9.82
C PRO A 159 17.03 6.53 8.29
N GLY A 160 17.34 7.70 7.71
CA GLY A 160 17.33 7.90 6.26
C GLY A 160 15.93 8.09 5.65
N PHE A 161 14.91 8.31 6.50
CA PHE A 161 13.55 8.61 6.05
C PHE A 161 12.97 9.78 6.84
N SER A 162 12.36 10.70 6.14
CA SER A 162 11.59 11.79 6.74
C SER A 162 10.10 11.51 6.70
N ARG A 163 9.40 11.85 7.79
CA ARG A 163 7.93 11.89 7.82
C ARG A 163 7.48 13.14 7.10
N SER A 164 7.06 13.00 5.86
CA SER A 164 6.81 14.15 4.98
C SER A 164 5.41 14.74 5.12
N ARG A 165 4.42 13.91 5.50
CA ARG A 165 3.02 14.35 5.57
C ARG A 165 2.18 13.46 6.47
N ASP A 166 1.23 14.10 7.21
CA ASP A 166 0.09 13.45 7.86
C ASP A 166 -1.20 14.00 7.30
N ASP A 167 -2.12 13.12 6.97
CA ASP A 167 -3.45 13.48 6.52
C ASP A 167 -4.51 12.72 7.33
N LYS A 168 -5.54 13.43 7.77
CA LYS A 168 -6.62 12.85 8.59
C LYS A 168 -7.88 12.69 7.76
N ASP A 169 -8.38 11.49 7.67
CA ASP A 169 -9.72 11.23 7.12
C ASP A 169 -10.58 10.48 8.14
N GLY A 170 -11.48 11.20 8.79
CA GLY A 170 -12.33 10.67 9.85
C GLY A 170 -11.50 10.15 11.03
N LYS A 171 -11.53 8.84 11.28
CA LYS A 171 -10.77 8.16 12.34
C LYS A 171 -9.46 7.54 11.86
N THR A 172 -9.12 7.74 10.60
CA THR A 172 -7.90 7.21 9.98
C THR A 172 -6.86 8.31 9.84
N LEU A 173 -5.63 7.97 10.13
CA LEU A 173 -4.45 8.78 9.85
C LEU A 173 -3.64 8.11 8.76
N ILE A 174 -3.41 8.84 7.68
CA ILE A 174 -2.52 8.47 6.59
C ILE A 174 -1.21 9.20 6.83
N THR A 175 -0.10 8.45 6.93
CA THR A 175 1.24 9.03 7.10
C THR A 175 2.12 8.64 5.93
N LEU A 176 2.85 9.60 5.39
CA LEU A 176 3.83 9.40 4.33
C LEU A 176 5.24 9.54 4.87
N TYR A 177 6.09 8.57 4.49
CA TYR A 177 7.53 8.66 4.68
C TYR A 177 8.19 8.70 3.31
N ARG A 178 9.20 9.57 3.16
CA ARG A 178 10.07 9.63 1.99
C ARG A 178 11.50 9.30 2.39
N ARG A 179 12.25 8.66 1.51
CA ARG A 179 13.69 8.51 1.70
C ARG A 179 14.33 9.88 1.66
N GLU A 180 15.20 10.18 2.61
CA GLU A 180 16.04 11.37 2.56
C GLU A 180 17.04 11.21 1.42
N SER A 181 17.14 12.21 0.56
CA SER A 181 18.21 12.25 -0.45
C SER A 181 19.54 12.42 0.26
N ASP A 182 20.51 11.58 -0.06
CA ASP A 182 21.90 11.80 0.38
C ASP A 182 22.37 13.16 -0.14
N GLY A 183 22.33 14.19 0.72
CA GLY A 183 23.08 15.41 0.62
C GLY A 183 22.70 16.37 -0.52
N ASP A 184 21.98 17.42 -0.16
CA ASP A 184 22.35 18.76 -0.56
C ASP A 184 22.77 19.53 0.71
N ASP A 185 23.87 19.07 1.33
CA ASP A 185 24.69 19.92 2.19
C ASP A 185 25.57 20.79 1.26
N VAL A 186 25.04 21.96 0.86
CA VAL A 186 25.82 23.06 0.30
C VAL A 186 25.54 24.31 1.11
#